data_3c363dd86a046dec77a65529f32f111b
#
_entry.id   3c363dd86a046dec77a65529f32f111b
#
_cell.length_a   1.000
_cell.length_b   1.000
_cell.length_c   1.000
_cell.angle_alpha   90.00
_cell.angle_beta   90.00
_cell.angle_gamma   90.00
#
_symmetry.space_group_name_H-M   'P 1'
#
loop_
_entity.id
_entity.type
_entity.pdbx_description
1 polymer ?
#
loop_
_entity_poly.entity_id
_entity_poly.type
_entity_poly.pdbx_seq_one_letter_code
_entity_poly.pdbx_strand_id
1 'polypeptide(L)'
;MTELKEDEKECLKMLFSGLQDSLIQSCIQNYFGRAWVDQKRNPTSGKIVVSDFAFLAGQPDIEILHCGMDGTKQYPQTLVADRTEWFAWIEKEFAGKYKRIERYALKKEG
;
A
#
# COMPACT_ATOMS: atom_id res chain seq x y z
N MET A 1 11.26 5.47 -6.51
CA MET A 1 10.57 4.87 -5.35
C MET A 1 11.47 5.01 -4.11
N THR A 2 10.90 5.45 -3.02
CA THR A 2 11.66 5.72 -1.79
C THR A 2 10.84 5.40 -0.55
N GLU A 3 11.49 4.83 0.47
CA GLU A 3 10.86 4.63 1.76
C GLU A 3 10.92 5.94 2.56
N LEU A 4 9.80 6.30 3.18
CA LEU A 4 9.68 7.53 3.95
C LEU A 4 10.20 7.36 5.37
N LYS A 5 10.96 8.36 5.84
CA LYS A 5 11.40 8.46 7.22
C LYS A 5 10.30 9.09 8.08
N GLU A 6 10.47 9.07 9.39
CA GLU A 6 9.47 9.58 10.34
C GLU A 6 9.03 11.01 10.05
N ASP A 7 9.96 11.87 9.68
CA ASP A 7 9.69 13.29 9.41
C ASP A 7 9.20 13.57 7.99
N GLU A 8 9.03 12.52 7.17
CA GLU A 8 8.67 12.66 5.75
C GLU A 8 7.25 12.20 5.44
N LYS A 9 6.49 11.75 6.44
CA LYS A 9 5.19 11.10 6.21
C LYS A 9 4.02 12.05 5.99
N GLU A 10 4.24 13.34 6.07
CA GLU A 10 3.18 14.34 5.86
C GLU A 10 2.52 14.22 4.48
N CYS A 11 3.30 13.90 3.46
CA CYS A 11 2.80 13.74 2.09
C CYS A 11 1.76 12.62 1.95
N LEU A 12 1.76 11.68 2.89
CA LEU A 12 0.80 10.57 2.85
C LEU A 12 -0.63 11.02 3.15
N LYS A 13 -0.82 12.10 3.87
CA LYS A 13 -2.16 12.58 4.24
C LYS A 13 -3.03 12.87 3.04
N MET A 14 -2.49 13.54 2.04
CA MET A 14 -3.23 13.81 0.81
C MET A 14 -3.36 12.56 -0.05
N LEU A 15 -2.27 11.83 -0.20
CA LEU A 15 -2.24 10.66 -1.07
C LEU A 15 -3.25 9.59 -0.62
N PHE A 16 -3.36 9.38 0.69
CA PHE A 16 -4.26 8.38 1.27
C PHE A 16 -5.59 8.96 1.75
N SER A 17 -5.95 10.16 1.33
CA SER A 17 -7.18 10.80 1.76
C SER A 17 -8.46 10.04 1.37
N GLY A 18 -8.38 9.20 0.33
CA GLY A 18 -9.50 8.36 -0.09
C GLY A 18 -9.69 7.10 0.73
N LEU A 19 -8.75 6.78 1.61
CA LEU A 19 -8.83 5.61 2.49
C LEU A 19 -8.85 6.08 3.93
N GLN A 20 -9.92 5.76 4.64
CA GLN A 20 -10.06 6.12 6.05
C GLN A 20 -9.91 4.86 6.91
N ASP A 21 -8.70 4.64 7.39
CA ASP A 21 -8.39 3.48 8.21
C ASP A 21 -7.43 3.90 9.32
N SER A 22 -7.71 3.43 10.54
CA SER A 22 -6.91 3.77 11.71
C SER A 22 -5.45 3.29 11.58
N LEU A 23 -5.22 2.19 10.85
CA LEU A 23 -3.87 1.69 10.62
C LEU A 23 -3.05 2.66 9.77
N ILE A 24 -3.68 3.31 8.79
CA ILE A 24 -3.02 4.33 7.98
C ILE A 24 -2.60 5.50 8.87
N GLN A 25 -3.50 5.96 9.73
CA GLN A 25 -3.20 7.04 10.65
C GLN A 25 -2.08 6.66 11.63
N SER A 26 -2.08 5.42 12.12
CA SER A 26 -1.01 4.93 12.99
C SER A 26 0.35 5.00 12.30
N CYS A 27 0.42 4.67 11.02
CA CYS A 27 1.65 4.76 10.24
C CYS A 27 2.09 6.22 10.06
N ILE A 28 1.16 7.10 9.70
CA ILE A 28 1.46 8.52 9.50
C ILE A 28 1.97 9.16 10.79
N GLN A 29 1.41 8.74 11.93
CA GLN A 29 1.80 9.23 13.25
C GLN A 29 3.02 8.51 13.84
N ASN A 30 3.65 7.63 13.07
CA ASN A 30 4.87 6.91 13.44
C ASN A 30 4.71 5.92 14.61
N TYR A 31 3.52 5.41 14.83
CA TYR A 31 3.30 4.35 15.82
C TYR A 31 3.66 2.99 15.27
N PHE A 32 3.24 2.69 14.02
CA PHE A 32 3.46 1.39 13.39
C PHE A 32 3.68 1.56 11.91
N GLY A 33 4.33 0.55 11.30
CA GLY A 33 4.32 0.41 9.86
C GLY A 33 5.43 1.15 9.13
N ARG A 34 5.46 0.91 7.83
CA ARG A 34 6.43 1.51 6.90
C ARG A 34 5.67 2.07 5.70
N ALA A 35 6.24 3.07 5.06
CA ALA A 35 5.60 3.72 3.92
C ALA A 35 6.60 4.00 2.81
N TRP A 36 6.14 3.87 1.57
CA TRP A 36 6.91 4.14 0.36
C TRP A 36 6.10 5.03 -0.57
N VAL A 37 6.79 5.88 -1.32
CA VAL A 37 6.18 6.71 -2.38
C VAL A 37 7.05 6.65 -3.62
N ASP A 38 6.46 6.97 -4.76
CA ASP A 38 7.19 7.05 -6.02
C ASP A 38 8.21 8.19 -5.99
N GLN A 39 7.83 9.30 -5.36
CA GLN A 39 8.69 10.46 -5.16
C GLN A 39 8.23 11.21 -3.91
N LYS A 40 9.16 11.84 -3.19
CA LYS A 40 8.84 12.56 -1.94
C LYS A 40 8.05 13.84 -2.17
N ARG A 41 8.32 14.52 -3.28
CA ARG A 41 7.65 15.77 -3.61
C ARG A 41 6.49 15.48 -4.54
N ASN A 42 5.28 15.87 -4.11
CA ASN A 42 4.05 15.63 -4.84
C ASN A 42 3.91 14.16 -5.29
N PRO A 43 3.88 13.20 -4.35
CA PRO A 43 3.81 11.79 -4.73
C PRO A 43 2.52 11.48 -5.46
N THR A 44 2.60 10.65 -6.50
CA THR A 44 1.45 10.20 -7.26
C THR A 44 1.05 8.77 -6.93
N SER A 45 1.93 8.02 -6.27
CA SER A 45 1.69 6.64 -5.91
C SER A 45 2.36 6.35 -4.57
N GLY A 46 1.71 5.55 -3.73
CA GLY A 46 2.28 5.20 -2.44
C GLY A 46 1.74 3.91 -1.86
N LYS A 47 2.48 3.37 -0.89
CA LYS A 47 2.13 2.14 -0.19
C LYS A 47 2.46 2.29 1.30
N ILE A 48 1.51 1.85 2.12
CA ILE A 48 1.70 1.74 3.57
C ILE A 48 1.55 0.27 3.94
N VAL A 49 2.51 -0.26 4.70
CA VAL A 49 2.44 -1.62 5.21
C VAL A 49 2.39 -1.56 6.73
N VAL A 50 1.32 -2.08 7.32
CA VAL A 50 1.12 -2.15 8.76
C VAL A 50 0.64 -3.56 9.09
N SER A 51 1.43 -4.31 9.87
CA SER A 51 1.12 -5.69 10.22
C SER A 51 0.86 -6.53 8.96
N ASP A 52 -0.31 -7.16 8.86
CA ASP A 52 -0.67 -8.00 7.70
C ASP A 52 -1.41 -7.24 6.60
N PHE A 53 -1.47 -5.91 6.71
CA PHE A 53 -2.18 -5.07 5.76
C PHE A 53 -1.22 -4.25 4.92
N ALA A 54 -1.52 -4.13 3.63
CA ALA A 54 -0.85 -3.17 2.75
C ALA A 54 -1.91 -2.28 2.11
N PHE A 55 -1.69 -0.98 2.18
CA PHE A 55 -2.60 0.02 1.62
C PHE A 55 -1.92 0.68 0.41
N LEU A 56 -2.65 0.74 -0.70
CA LEU A 56 -2.14 1.27 -1.96
C LEU A 56 -2.98 2.48 -2.36
N ALA A 57 -2.33 3.56 -2.72
CA ALA A 57 -3.03 4.78 -3.11
C ALA A 57 -2.34 5.46 -4.29
N GLY A 58 -3.13 6.20 -5.06
CA GLY A 58 -2.68 6.97 -6.20
C GLY A 58 -2.66 6.17 -7.50
N GLN A 59 -1.81 6.57 -8.40
CA GLN A 59 -1.67 5.89 -9.70
C GLN A 59 -1.01 4.53 -9.52
N PRO A 60 -1.55 3.46 -10.11
CA PRO A 60 -0.91 2.15 -10.02
C PRO A 60 0.53 2.20 -10.55
N ASP A 61 1.43 1.66 -9.74
CA ASP A 61 2.86 1.66 -10.02
C ASP A 61 3.42 0.31 -9.62
N ILE A 62 4.09 -0.38 -10.54
CA ILE A 62 4.57 -1.74 -10.31
C ILE A 62 5.67 -1.80 -9.24
N GLU A 63 6.55 -0.80 -9.19
CA GLU A 63 7.59 -0.74 -8.16
C GLU A 63 6.98 -0.53 -6.78
N ILE A 64 5.98 0.34 -6.68
CA ILE A 64 5.25 0.59 -5.45
C ILE A 64 4.52 -0.68 -5.00
N LEU A 65 3.89 -1.38 -5.94
CA LEU A 65 3.18 -2.62 -5.61
C LEU A 65 4.10 -3.66 -4.96
N HIS A 66 5.31 -3.78 -5.44
CA HIS A 66 6.26 -4.76 -4.95
C HIS A 66 7.14 -4.29 -3.80
N CYS A 67 7.19 -3.01 -3.51
CA CYS A 67 8.05 -2.51 -2.45
C CYS A 67 7.64 -3.04 -1.08
N GLY A 68 8.59 -3.19 -0.18
CA GLY A 68 8.34 -3.72 1.15
C GLY A 68 8.17 -5.22 1.22
N MET A 69 8.24 -5.92 0.09
CA MET A 69 8.12 -7.38 0.02
C MET A 69 9.46 -8.06 -0.21
N ASP A 70 10.53 -7.30 -0.33
CA ASP A 70 11.85 -7.81 -0.66
C ASP A 70 12.40 -8.72 0.44
N GLY A 71 12.91 -9.87 0.04
CA GLY A 71 13.57 -10.78 0.94
C GLY A 71 12.67 -11.49 1.93
N THR A 72 11.38 -11.24 1.90
CA THR A 72 10.41 -11.97 2.73
C THR A 72 9.56 -12.85 1.84
N LYS A 73 9.33 -14.07 2.28
CA LYS A 73 8.40 -14.98 1.61
C LYS A 73 6.95 -14.69 2.06
N GLN A 74 6.78 -13.67 2.87
CA GLN A 74 5.48 -13.30 3.41
C GLN A 74 4.91 -12.10 2.68
N TYR A 75 3.83 -12.35 1.97
CA TYR A 75 3.03 -11.28 1.37
C TYR A 75 1.99 -10.81 2.38
N PRO A 76 1.57 -9.54 2.35
CA PRO A 76 0.49 -9.08 3.21
C PRO A 76 -0.76 -9.97 3.05
N GLN A 77 -1.46 -10.21 4.14
CA GLN A 77 -2.69 -10.99 4.10
C GLN A 77 -3.81 -10.23 3.39
N THR A 78 -3.83 -8.91 3.52
CA THR A 78 -4.87 -8.08 2.93
C THR A 78 -4.26 -6.90 2.21
N LEU A 79 -4.70 -6.69 0.98
CA LEU A 79 -4.36 -5.50 0.19
C LEU A 79 -5.60 -4.62 0.10
N VAL A 80 -5.45 -3.34 0.40
CA VAL A 80 -6.52 -2.35 0.29
C VAL A 80 -6.04 -1.24 -0.62
N ALA A 81 -6.82 -0.92 -1.65
CA ALA A 81 -6.46 0.11 -2.62
C ALA A 81 -7.50 1.22 -2.64
N ASP A 82 -7.09 2.44 -2.95
CA ASP A 82 -8.00 3.57 -3.05
C ASP A 82 -8.81 3.58 -4.37
N ARG A 83 -8.40 2.76 -5.33
CA ARG A 83 -9.04 2.70 -6.65
C ARG A 83 -8.89 1.32 -7.27
N THR A 84 -9.82 0.98 -8.15
CA THR A 84 -9.88 -0.36 -8.74
C THR A 84 -8.78 -0.63 -9.77
N GLU A 85 -8.12 0.40 -10.29
CA GLU A 85 -7.04 0.24 -11.26
C GLU A 85 -5.87 -0.59 -10.71
N TRP A 86 -5.69 -0.61 -9.39
CA TRP A 86 -4.67 -1.46 -8.77
C TRP A 86 -4.94 -2.94 -8.94
N PHE A 87 -6.22 -3.33 -9.04
CA PHE A 87 -6.59 -4.75 -9.07
C PHE A 87 -6.06 -5.48 -10.30
N ALA A 88 -6.05 -4.83 -11.45
CA ALA A 88 -5.50 -5.42 -12.66
C ALA A 88 -4.00 -5.76 -12.50
N TRP A 89 -3.26 -4.88 -11.86
CA TRP A 89 -1.84 -5.11 -11.58
C TRP A 89 -1.62 -6.19 -10.53
N ILE A 90 -2.44 -6.20 -9.48
CA ILE A 90 -2.37 -7.23 -8.44
C ILE A 90 -2.64 -8.61 -9.04
N GLU A 91 -3.66 -8.73 -9.87
CA GLU A 91 -4.00 -9.99 -10.54
C GLU A 91 -2.86 -10.46 -11.43
N LYS A 92 -2.27 -9.56 -12.19
CA LYS A 92 -1.17 -9.88 -13.09
C LYS A 92 0.10 -10.27 -12.34
N GLU A 93 0.47 -9.50 -11.32
CA GLU A 93 1.75 -9.67 -10.63
C GLU A 93 1.74 -10.78 -9.60
N PHE A 94 0.59 -11.05 -9.00
CA PHE A 94 0.49 -12.07 -7.95
C PHE A 94 -0.29 -13.31 -8.38
N ALA A 95 -0.68 -13.39 -9.64
CA ALA A 95 -1.17 -14.61 -10.30
C ALA A 95 -2.16 -15.42 -9.46
N GLY A 96 -3.23 -14.79 -8.99
CA GLY A 96 -4.30 -15.48 -8.26
C GLY A 96 -4.03 -15.69 -6.78
N LYS A 97 -2.97 -15.11 -6.21
CA LYS A 97 -2.71 -15.22 -4.77
C LYS A 97 -3.72 -14.46 -3.91
N TYR A 98 -4.40 -13.49 -4.49
CA TYR A 98 -5.36 -12.64 -3.78
C TYR A 98 -6.75 -12.80 -4.37
N LYS A 99 -7.75 -12.82 -3.48
CA LYS A 99 -9.15 -12.85 -3.86
C LYS A 99 -9.83 -11.58 -3.36
N ARG A 100 -10.65 -10.97 -4.20
CA ARG A 100 -11.40 -9.78 -3.84
C ARG A 100 -12.48 -10.14 -2.82
N ILE A 101 -12.44 -9.50 -1.64
CA ILE A 101 -13.39 -9.73 -0.56
C ILE A 101 -14.35 -8.56 -0.37
N GLU A 102 -13.94 -7.36 -0.74
CA GLU A 102 -14.73 -6.14 -0.68
C GLU A 102 -14.41 -5.29 -1.90
N ARG A 103 -15.13 -4.20 -2.07
CA ARG A 103 -14.96 -3.33 -3.24
C ARG A 103 -13.50 -2.92 -3.49
N TYR A 104 -12.77 -2.62 -2.42
CA TYR A 104 -11.40 -2.15 -2.50
C TYR A 104 -10.40 -2.99 -1.73
N ALA A 105 -10.79 -4.20 -1.33
CA ALA A 105 -9.92 -5.05 -0.53
C ALA A 105 -9.80 -6.45 -1.13
N LEU A 106 -8.57 -6.98 -1.08
CA LEU A 106 -8.26 -8.33 -1.51
C LEU A 106 -7.57 -9.07 -0.37
N LYS A 107 -7.90 -10.33 -0.19
CA LYS A 107 -7.30 -11.19 0.83
C LYS A 107 -6.48 -12.29 0.17
N LYS A 108 -5.32 -12.58 0.76
CA LYS A 108 -4.46 -13.65 0.28
C LYS A 108 -5.11 -15.01 0.49
N GLU A 109 -5.12 -15.84 -0.55
CA GLU A 109 -5.62 -17.20 -0.49
C GLU A 109 -4.53 -18.18 -0.07
N GLY A 110 -4.93 -19.18 0.64
CA GLY A 110 -4.07 -20.24 1.13
C GLY A 110 -3.64 -20.05 2.53
#